data_ce6f808e53a4d438704de4d9930cf0aa
#
_entry.id   ce6f808e53a4d438704de4d9930cf0aa
#
_cell.length_a   1.000
_cell.length_b   1.000
_cell.length_c   1.000
_cell.angle_alpha   90.00
_cell.angle_beta   90.00
_cell.angle_gamma   90.00
#
_symmetry.space_group_name_H-M   'P 1'
#
loop_
_entity.id
_entity.type
_entity.pdbx_description
1 polymer ?
#
loop_
_entity_poly.entity_id
_entity_poly.type
_entity_poly.pdbx_seq_one_letter_code
_entity_poly.pdbx_strand_id
1 'polypeptide(L)'
;MRFASSGVGPAVGRHTARRAWAGDAAPGGRGETRMPLGATIGGMRYATVVIADDEGGLQPADAALTADPAVTRDAIHQVNLLSDGTCVSLYGVRGTLDRVAEILAGQSDVIGHDVSGDREGLAYIHFRPTETVHRLLSIAQDNEIVLETPIDCLDDGDVRVTLVGDDAVIQRVVGEVPDSLRLHLEGIGDYHPDSDRLFSVLTERQQEILAAAVEAGYYREPREATHEDVGRAVGVSAGTVGEHLRKVEGKVLSSLVR
;
A
#
# COMPACT_ATOMS: atom_id res chain seq x y z
N MET A 1 0.14 37.28 -38.39
CA MET A 1 -1.08 37.38 -37.57
C MET A 1 -0.87 36.48 -36.36
N ARG A 2 -0.83 37.07 -35.16
CA ARG A 2 -0.59 36.46 -33.85
C ARG A 2 -1.74 35.55 -33.46
N PHE A 3 -1.45 34.44 -32.80
CA PHE A 3 -2.11 34.11 -31.52
C PHE A 3 -1.28 33.06 -30.78
N ALA A 4 -0.69 33.52 -29.69
CA ALA A 4 -0.20 32.66 -28.59
C ALA A 4 -1.39 32.30 -27.71
N SER A 5 -1.42 31.08 -27.17
CA SER A 5 -2.20 30.77 -25.99
C SER A 5 -1.44 29.74 -25.17
N SER A 6 -0.78 30.26 -24.16
CA SER A 6 -0.23 29.55 -23.03
C SER A 6 -1.37 29.10 -22.10
N GLY A 7 -1.40 27.83 -21.75
CA GLY A 7 -2.23 27.24 -20.70
C GLY A 7 -1.34 26.44 -19.75
N VAL A 8 -0.72 27.15 -18.81
CA VAL A 8 -0.05 26.55 -17.66
C VAL A 8 -1.13 26.14 -16.67
N GLY A 9 -1.41 24.87 -16.52
CA GLY A 9 -2.17 24.31 -15.41
C GLY A 9 -1.33 24.42 -14.11
N PRO A 10 -1.96 24.62 -12.95
CA PRO A 10 -1.22 24.84 -11.72
C PRO A 10 -0.49 23.55 -11.31
N ALA A 11 0.80 23.67 -11.06
CA ALA A 11 1.61 22.67 -10.39
C ALA A 11 1.04 22.46 -8.99
N VAL A 12 0.37 21.34 -8.76
CA VAL A 12 -0.07 20.88 -7.44
C VAL A 12 1.19 20.48 -6.67
N GLY A 13 1.41 21.21 -5.59
CA GLY A 13 2.68 21.37 -4.93
C GLY A 13 3.26 20.09 -4.35
N ARG A 14 4.55 19.92 -4.55
CA ARG A 14 5.47 18.91 -4.01
C ARG A 14 5.59 18.90 -2.46
N HIS A 15 4.69 19.58 -1.73
CA HIS A 15 4.79 19.78 -0.29
C HIS A 15 3.60 19.27 0.53
N THR A 16 2.61 18.62 -0.07
CA THR A 16 1.36 18.31 0.64
C THR A 16 1.50 17.19 1.65
N ALA A 17 2.29 16.15 1.39
CA ALA A 17 2.47 15.06 2.35
C ALA A 17 3.32 15.46 3.57
N ARG A 18 4.36 16.29 3.37
CA ARG A 18 5.20 16.80 4.48
C ARG A 18 4.47 17.86 5.35
N ARG A 19 3.45 18.57 4.82
CA ARG A 19 2.66 19.54 5.58
C ARG A 19 1.51 18.94 6.39
N ALA A 20 0.94 17.82 5.95
CA ALA A 20 -0.12 17.16 6.67
C ALA A 20 0.34 16.59 8.04
N TRP A 21 1.68 16.41 8.19
CA TRP A 21 2.28 15.88 9.41
C TRP A 21 2.82 16.94 10.39
N ALA A 22 2.89 18.20 10.01
CA ALA A 22 3.40 19.29 10.87
C ALA A 22 2.31 19.84 11.79
N GLY A 23 1.72 19.00 12.63
CA GLY A 23 0.89 19.40 13.77
C GLY A 23 1.77 19.65 14.98
N ASP A 24 1.82 20.91 15.45
CA ASP A 24 2.34 21.47 16.68
C ASP A 24 3.13 20.55 17.63
N ALA A 25 4.43 20.45 17.46
CA ALA A 25 5.33 20.01 18.51
C ALA A 25 5.93 21.22 19.23
N ALA A 26 5.57 21.41 20.48
CA ALA A 26 6.15 22.41 21.37
C ALA A 26 7.63 22.10 21.66
N PRO A 27 8.52 23.11 21.77
CA PRO A 27 9.94 22.89 22.03
C PRO A 27 10.19 22.73 23.54
N GLY A 28 10.88 21.64 23.94
CA GLY A 28 11.31 21.51 25.32
C GLY A 28 12.15 20.29 25.60
N GLY A 29 13.46 20.49 25.84
CA GLY A 29 14.24 19.67 26.75
C GLY A 29 15.25 18.71 26.13
N ARG A 30 16.53 19.12 26.03
CA ARG A 30 17.67 18.23 25.92
C ARG A 30 17.81 17.42 27.21
N GLY A 31 17.68 16.12 27.09
CA GLY A 31 18.00 15.16 28.13
C GLY A 31 18.28 13.82 27.47
N GLU A 32 19.54 13.34 27.53
CA GLU A 32 19.88 11.97 27.17
C GLU A 32 19.11 11.04 28.11
N THR A 33 18.00 10.49 27.65
CA THR A 33 17.24 9.49 28.41
C THR A 33 17.51 8.13 27.78
N ARG A 34 18.40 7.39 28.46
CA ARG A 34 18.57 5.95 28.28
C ARG A 34 17.20 5.28 28.48
N MET A 35 16.57 4.80 27.40
CA MET A 35 15.28 4.12 27.45
C MET A 35 15.34 2.90 28.37
N PRO A 36 14.46 2.73 29.34
CA PRO A 36 14.38 1.50 30.11
C PRO A 36 13.90 0.35 29.22
N LEU A 37 14.55 -0.81 29.33
CA LEU A 37 14.01 -2.06 28.77
C LEU A 37 12.62 -2.29 29.37
N GLY A 38 11.56 -2.13 28.54
CA GLY A 38 10.18 -2.28 28.99
C GLY A 38 9.29 -1.06 28.75
N ALA A 39 9.73 -0.07 27.95
CA ALA A 39 8.82 0.98 27.49
C ALA A 39 7.68 0.30 26.72
N THR A 40 6.44 0.46 27.20
CA THR A 40 5.24 0.13 26.43
C THR A 40 5.32 0.91 25.11
N ILE A 41 5.48 0.22 24.00
CA ILE A 41 5.40 0.82 22.67
C ILE A 41 4.04 1.48 22.61
N GLY A 42 3.98 2.79 22.39
CA GLY A 42 2.76 3.52 22.08
C GLY A 42 2.05 2.74 20.97
N GLY A 43 0.70 2.76 20.93
CA GLY A 43 -0.08 1.88 20.05
C GLY A 43 0.52 1.80 18.66
N MET A 44 0.56 0.59 18.11
CA MET A 44 1.08 0.33 16.76
C MET A 44 0.28 1.16 15.76
N ARG A 45 0.97 1.93 14.91
CA ARG A 45 0.38 2.84 13.93
C ARG A 45 0.66 2.32 12.52
N TYR A 46 -0.15 2.74 11.56
CA TYR A 46 0.14 2.54 10.14
C TYR A 46 0.12 3.85 9.37
N ALA A 47 0.85 3.88 8.27
CA ALA A 47 0.73 4.89 7.23
C ALA A 47 0.74 4.21 5.85
N THR A 48 -0.30 4.42 5.05
CA THR A 48 -0.36 3.97 3.67
C THR A 48 0.04 5.11 2.75
N VAL A 49 1.07 4.89 1.96
CA VAL A 49 1.62 5.86 1.02
C VAL A 49 1.69 5.27 -0.38
N VAL A 50 1.40 6.07 -1.39
CA VAL A 50 1.73 5.78 -2.78
C VAL A 50 3.09 6.41 -3.07
N ILE A 51 4.00 5.59 -3.58
CA ILE A 51 5.33 5.99 -4.03
C ILE A 51 5.30 5.99 -5.55
N ALA A 52 5.50 7.15 -6.14
CA ALA A 52 5.49 7.38 -7.58
C ALA A 52 6.88 7.82 -8.06
N ASP A 53 7.29 7.28 -9.21
CA ASP A 53 8.50 7.71 -9.93
C ASP A 53 8.10 8.36 -11.25
N ASP A 54 8.78 9.45 -11.62
CA ASP A 54 8.52 10.16 -12.87
C ASP A 54 8.91 9.34 -14.12
N GLU A 55 9.70 8.26 -13.96
CA GLU A 55 10.17 7.38 -15.04
C GLU A 55 9.27 6.14 -15.28
N GLY A 56 8.15 6.02 -14.54
CA GLY A 56 7.14 4.97 -14.75
C GLY A 56 7.48 3.63 -14.09
N GLY A 57 8.37 3.64 -13.09
CA GLY A 57 8.68 2.47 -12.27
C GLY A 57 9.98 2.64 -11.49
N LEU A 58 9.98 2.14 -10.27
CA LEU A 58 11.14 2.22 -9.36
C LEU A 58 12.35 1.41 -9.84
N GLN A 59 12.13 0.41 -10.71
CA GLN A 59 13.11 -0.53 -11.23
C GLN A 59 12.90 -0.72 -12.73
N PRO A 60 13.95 -0.85 -13.58
CA PRO A 60 13.80 -1.05 -15.01
C PRO A 60 12.92 -2.25 -15.39
N ALA A 61 13.03 -3.37 -14.67
CA ALA A 61 12.17 -4.53 -14.87
C ALA A 61 10.70 -4.21 -14.62
N ASP A 62 10.40 -3.38 -13.60
CA ASP A 62 9.03 -2.94 -13.29
C ASP A 62 8.45 -2.07 -14.41
N ALA A 63 9.22 -1.10 -14.88
CA ALA A 63 8.83 -0.24 -15.98
C ALA A 63 8.56 -1.04 -17.27
N ALA A 64 9.41 -2.04 -17.57
CA ALA A 64 9.24 -2.89 -18.72
C ALA A 64 7.98 -3.78 -18.65
N LEU A 65 7.66 -4.33 -17.48
CA LEU A 65 6.43 -5.10 -17.26
C LEU A 65 5.19 -4.21 -17.35
N THR A 66 5.23 -3.00 -16.77
CA THR A 66 4.13 -2.03 -16.80
C THR A 66 3.84 -1.53 -18.24
N ALA A 67 4.87 -1.40 -19.06
CA ALA A 67 4.73 -0.91 -20.43
C ALA A 67 4.10 -1.94 -21.38
N ASP A 68 4.07 -3.22 -21.04
CA ASP A 68 3.52 -4.27 -21.93
C ASP A 68 2.03 -4.52 -21.62
N PRO A 69 1.10 -4.23 -22.56
CA PRO A 69 -0.33 -4.36 -22.32
C PRO A 69 -0.82 -5.80 -22.16
N ALA A 70 0.01 -6.81 -22.48
CA ALA A 70 -0.32 -8.22 -22.31
C ALA A 70 -0.03 -8.74 -20.89
N VAL A 71 0.57 -7.90 -20.05
CA VAL A 71 1.01 -8.23 -18.69
C VAL A 71 0.43 -7.22 -17.70
N THR A 72 0.05 -7.70 -16.53
CA THR A 72 -0.34 -6.87 -15.39
C THR A 72 0.46 -7.33 -14.17
N ARG A 73 1.08 -6.39 -13.48
CA ARG A 73 1.65 -6.60 -12.13
C ARG A 73 0.56 -6.31 -11.11
N ASP A 74 0.23 -7.28 -10.28
CA ASP A 74 -0.81 -7.10 -9.26
C ASP A 74 -0.24 -6.60 -7.94
N ALA A 75 0.76 -7.30 -7.45
CA ALA A 75 1.35 -7.00 -6.15
C ALA A 75 2.75 -7.57 -6.01
N ILE A 76 3.52 -7.01 -5.08
CA ILE A 76 4.79 -7.58 -4.62
C ILE A 76 4.50 -8.31 -3.31
N HIS A 77 4.47 -9.64 -3.36
CA HIS A 77 4.21 -10.47 -2.18
C HIS A 77 5.39 -10.49 -1.21
N GLN A 78 6.60 -10.39 -1.74
CA GLN A 78 7.84 -10.37 -0.96
C GLN A 78 8.90 -9.54 -1.70
N VAL A 79 9.69 -8.79 -0.96
CA VAL A 79 10.91 -8.15 -1.44
C VAL A 79 11.96 -8.15 -0.33
N ASN A 80 13.18 -8.55 -0.66
CA ASN A 80 14.28 -8.60 0.29
C ASN A 80 15.57 -8.07 -0.33
N LEU A 81 16.25 -7.18 0.39
CA LEU A 81 17.60 -6.77 0.09
C LEU A 81 18.58 -7.80 0.70
N LEU A 82 19.45 -8.36 -0.13
CA LEU A 82 20.42 -9.35 0.27
C LEU A 82 21.73 -8.69 0.75
N SER A 83 22.54 -9.45 1.48
CA SER A 83 23.80 -8.96 2.05
C SER A 83 24.87 -8.58 1.02
N ASP A 84 24.72 -9.04 -0.24
CA ASP A 84 25.59 -8.69 -1.37
C ASP A 84 25.09 -7.45 -2.13
N GLY A 85 24.03 -6.80 -1.66
CA GLY A 85 23.41 -5.63 -2.25
C GLY A 85 22.47 -5.93 -3.43
N THR A 86 22.23 -7.20 -3.76
CA THR A 86 21.19 -7.59 -4.73
C THR A 86 19.83 -7.74 -4.05
N CYS A 87 18.76 -7.82 -4.82
CA CYS A 87 17.41 -8.00 -4.31
C CYS A 87 16.76 -9.25 -4.88
N VAL A 88 15.90 -9.87 -4.05
CA VAL A 88 14.96 -10.89 -4.51
C VAL A 88 13.54 -10.43 -4.24
N SER A 89 12.65 -10.67 -5.19
CA SER A 89 11.23 -10.34 -5.05
C SER A 89 10.34 -11.43 -5.62
N LEU A 90 9.11 -11.48 -5.13
CA LEU A 90 8.04 -12.35 -5.60
C LEU A 90 6.84 -11.49 -5.98
N TYR A 91 6.57 -11.41 -7.28
CA TYR A 91 5.45 -10.66 -7.83
C TYR A 91 4.27 -11.57 -8.11
N GLY A 92 3.06 -11.08 -7.83
CA GLY A 92 1.84 -11.56 -8.45
C GLY A 92 1.68 -10.92 -9.82
N VAL A 93 1.50 -11.73 -10.85
CA VAL A 93 1.38 -11.29 -12.25
C VAL A 93 0.19 -11.94 -12.93
N ARG A 94 -0.42 -11.21 -13.86
CA ARG A 94 -1.52 -11.71 -14.70
C ARG A 94 -1.26 -11.43 -16.18
N GLY A 95 -1.90 -12.22 -17.05
CA GLY A 95 -1.84 -12.06 -18.49
C GLY A 95 -1.07 -13.19 -19.18
N THR A 96 -0.21 -12.86 -20.13
CA THR A 96 0.61 -13.83 -20.87
C THR A 96 1.92 -14.08 -20.12
N LEU A 97 1.98 -15.15 -19.33
CA LEU A 97 3.12 -15.40 -18.43
C LEU A 97 4.43 -15.70 -19.19
N ASP A 98 4.37 -16.33 -20.37
CA ASP A 98 5.56 -16.46 -21.23
C ASP A 98 6.13 -15.10 -21.59
N ARG A 99 5.27 -14.10 -21.79
CA ARG A 99 5.68 -12.73 -22.07
C ARG A 99 6.36 -12.07 -20.88
N VAL A 100 5.91 -12.35 -19.65
CA VAL A 100 6.59 -11.91 -18.41
C VAL A 100 8.03 -12.43 -18.42
N ALA A 101 8.21 -13.74 -18.67
CA ALA A 101 9.53 -14.35 -18.70
C ALA A 101 10.43 -13.74 -19.77
N GLU A 102 9.91 -13.49 -20.99
CA GLU A 102 10.66 -12.84 -22.07
C GLU A 102 11.09 -11.42 -21.70
N ILE A 103 10.19 -10.61 -21.11
CA ILE A 103 10.50 -9.25 -20.66
C ILE A 103 11.62 -9.29 -19.63
N LEU A 104 11.50 -10.13 -18.62
CA LEU A 104 12.49 -10.25 -17.55
C LEU A 104 13.85 -10.72 -18.08
N ALA A 105 13.86 -11.68 -19.02
CA ALA A 105 15.09 -12.15 -19.67
C ALA A 105 15.81 -11.04 -20.46
N GLY A 106 15.08 -10.04 -20.95
CA GLY A 106 15.61 -8.90 -21.68
C GLY A 106 16.21 -7.80 -20.82
N GLN A 107 16.01 -7.83 -19.49
CA GLN A 107 16.46 -6.76 -18.60
C GLN A 107 17.88 -7.00 -18.10
N SER A 108 18.75 -5.98 -18.20
CA SER A 108 20.16 -6.06 -17.78
C SER A 108 20.35 -6.04 -16.26
N ASP A 109 19.37 -5.55 -15.52
CA ASP A 109 19.35 -5.53 -14.04
C ASP A 109 18.90 -6.88 -13.46
N VAL A 110 18.18 -7.71 -14.23
CA VAL A 110 17.75 -9.04 -13.81
C VAL A 110 18.92 -10.04 -13.87
N ILE A 111 19.22 -10.66 -12.74
CA ILE A 111 20.26 -11.69 -12.59
C ILE A 111 19.68 -13.07 -12.87
N GLY A 112 18.46 -13.30 -12.42
CA GLY A 112 17.74 -14.55 -12.60
C GLY A 112 16.26 -14.35 -12.34
N HIS A 113 15.43 -15.17 -12.98
CA HIS A 113 13.98 -15.16 -12.78
C HIS A 113 13.40 -16.54 -13.01
N ASP A 114 12.21 -16.75 -12.44
CA ASP A 114 11.37 -17.91 -12.69
C ASP A 114 9.91 -17.45 -12.68
N VAL A 115 9.10 -17.94 -13.63
CA VAL A 115 7.68 -17.57 -13.74
C VAL A 115 6.85 -18.82 -13.74
N SER A 116 5.87 -18.88 -12.84
CA SER A 116 5.00 -20.04 -12.65
C SER A 116 3.53 -19.64 -12.66
N GLY A 117 2.65 -20.50 -13.19
CA GLY A 117 1.21 -20.27 -13.32
C GLY A 117 0.74 -20.48 -14.76
N ASP A 118 -0.48 -20.04 -15.07
CA ASP A 118 -1.07 -20.09 -16.42
C ASP A 118 -1.47 -18.70 -16.90
N ARG A 119 -2.56 -18.12 -16.39
CA ARG A 119 -2.99 -16.73 -16.67
C ARG A 119 -2.79 -15.81 -15.48
N GLU A 120 -2.76 -16.36 -14.29
CA GLU A 120 -2.38 -15.74 -13.04
C GLU A 120 -1.25 -16.58 -12.46
N GLY A 121 -0.22 -15.93 -11.95
CA GLY A 121 0.94 -16.63 -11.46
C GLY A 121 1.87 -15.78 -10.63
N LEU A 122 3.01 -16.35 -10.36
CA LEU A 122 4.07 -15.73 -9.58
C LEU A 122 5.32 -15.60 -10.44
N ALA A 123 5.96 -14.43 -10.36
CA ALA A 123 7.27 -14.19 -10.92
C ALA A 123 8.29 -13.97 -9.77
N TYR A 124 9.21 -14.92 -9.62
CA TYR A 124 10.40 -14.74 -8.79
C TYR A 124 11.45 -13.99 -9.60
N ILE A 125 12.02 -12.94 -9.02
CA ILE A 125 13.01 -12.11 -9.69
C ILE A 125 14.19 -11.86 -8.73
N HIS A 126 15.40 -12.22 -9.17
CA HIS A 126 16.67 -11.83 -8.55
C HIS A 126 17.30 -10.73 -9.41
N PHE A 127 17.55 -9.56 -8.84
CA PHE A 127 17.96 -8.38 -9.62
C PHE A 127 18.93 -7.47 -8.87
N ARG A 128 19.58 -6.59 -9.60
CA ARG A 128 20.37 -5.47 -9.05
C ARG A 128 19.43 -4.28 -8.89
N PRO A 129 19.22 -3.82 -7.64
CA PRO A 129 18.32 -2.68 -7.41
C PRO A 129 18.93 -1.39 -7.95
N THR A 130 18.05 -0.46 -8.37
CA THR A 130 18.47 0.93 -8.57
C THR A 130 18.93 1.51 -7.23
N GLU A 131 19.66 2.63 -7.25
CA GLU A 131 20.06 3.33 -6.02
C GLU A 131 18.84 3.72 -5.18
N THR A 132 17.75 4.12 -5.83
CA THR A 132 16.47 4.48 -5.21
C THR A 132 15.84 3.29 -4.48
N VAL A 133 15.71 2.14 -5.15
CA VAL A 133 15.15 0.92 -4.55
C VAL A 133 16.03 0.41 -3.40
N HIS A 134 17.35 0.40 -3.61
CA HIS A 134 18.30 0.01 -2.57
C HIS A 134 18.11 0.89 -1.33
N ARG A 135 18.04 2.21 -1.50
CA ARG A 135 17.86 3.17 -0.40
C ARG A 135 16.52 2.98 0.31
N LEU A 136 15.41 2.81 -0.42
CA LEU A 136 14.09 2.57 0.19
C LEU A 136 14.08 1.30 1.05
N LEU A 137 14.63 0.20 0.55
CA LEU A 137 14.71 -1.05 1.29
C LEU A 137 15.64 -0.96 2.50
N SER A 138 16.79 -0.24 2.37
CA SER A 138 17.70 0.00 3.49
C SER A 138 17.03 0.82 4.59
N ILE A 139 16.29 1.88 4.24
CA ILE A 139 15.54 2.69 5.22
C ILE A 139 14.55 1.79 6.00
N ALA A 140 13.85 0.89 5.31
CA ALA A 140 12.91 -0.03 5.97
C ALA A 140 13.63 -1.03 6.89
N GLN A 141 14.84 -1.50 6.52
CA GLN A 141 15.63 -2.43 7.34
C GLN A 141 16.32 -1.76 8.52
N ASP A 142 16.80 -0.53 8.36
CA ASP A 142 17.59 0.19 9.36
C ASP A 142 16.72 0.84 10.45
N ASN A 143 15.41 0.94 10.20
CA ASN A 143 14.45 1.52 11.15
C ASN A 143 13.53 0.42 11.72
N GLU A 144 12.99 0.67 12.91
CA GLU A 144 12.04 -0.22 13.58
C GLU A 144 10.64 -0.11 12.93
N ILE A 145 10.57 -0.42 11.60
CA ILE A 145 9.34 -0.36 10.82
C ILE A 145 9.10 -1.69 10.12
N VAL A 146 7.84 -2.07 10.04
CA VAL A 146 7.40 -3.23 9.27
C VAL A 146 6.78 -2.74 7.96
N LEU A 147 7.29 -3.27 6.86
CA LEU A 147 6.69 -3.10 5.55
C LEU A 147 5.61 -4.16 5.39
N GLU A 148 4.35 -3.75 5.33
CA GLU A 148 3.25 -4.69 5.13
C GLU A 148 3.26 -5.22 3.69
N THR A 149 3.03 -6.52 3.56
CA THR A 149 2.93 -7.18 2.25
C THR A 149 1.59 -7.91 2.14
N PRO A 150 1.01 -8.03 0.95
CA PRO A 150 1.56 -7.59 -0.34
C PRO A 150 1.55 -6.07 -0.52
N ILE A 151 2.55 -5.56 -1.27
CA ILE A 151 2.60 -4.19 -1.76
C ILE A 151 1.80 -4.14 -3.06
N ASP A 152 0.80 -3.27 -3.17
CA ASP A 152 -0.01 -3.16 -4.39
C ASP A 152 0.78 -2.47 -5.51
N CYS A 153 0.76 -3.05 -6.70
CA CYS A 153 1.26 -2.42 -7.91
C CYS A 153 0.11 -1.66 -8.59
N LEU A 154 0.30 -0.39 -8.88
CA LEU A 154 -0.69 0.44 -9.57
C LEU A 154 -0.44 0.45 -11.08
N ASP A 155 -1.49 0.80 -11.86
CA ASP A 155 -1.47 0.71 -13.34
C ASP A 155 -0.44 1.63 -14.00
N ASP A 156 -0.06 2.72 -13.32
CA ASP A 156 0.92 3.72 -13.78
C ASP A 156 2.39 3.39 -13.42
N GLY A 157 2.61 2.24 -12.78
CA GLY A 157 3.93 1.82 -12.32
C GLY A 157 4.25 2.20 -10.88
N ASP A 158 3.39 3.00 -10.26
CA ASP A 158 3.48 3.38 -8.86
C ASP A 158 3.25 2.18 -7.93
N VAL A 159 3.63 2.31 -6.68
CA VAL A 159 3.39 1.28 -5.66
C VAL A 159 2.70 1.87 -4.43
N ARG A 160 1.71 1.17 -3.91
CA ARG A 160 1.06 1.50 -2.64
C ARG A 160 1.67 0.65 -1.54
N VAL A 161 2.26 1.32 -0.54
CA VAL A 161 3.01 0.71 0.54
C VAL A 161 2.38 1.07 1.87
N THR A 162 2.19 0.10 2.74
CA THR A 162 1.78 0.34 4.13
C THR A 162 2.95 0.11 5.07
N LEU A 163 3.29 1.14 5.81
CA LEU A 163 4.32 1.16 6.83
C LEU A 163 3.66 1.00 8.19
N VAL A 164 4.18 0.08 9.03
CA VAL A 164 3.66 -0.18 10.38
C VAL A 164 4.78 -0.01 11.39
N GLY A 165 4.53 0.79 12.43
CA GLY A 165 5.52 1.07 13.47
C GLY A 165 5.05 2.13 14.46
N ASP A 166 6.00 2.68 15.22
CA ASP A 166 5.74 3.85 16.06
C ASP A 166 5.58 5.12 15.19
N ASP A 167 4.71 6.02 15.61
CA ASP A 167 4.41 7.27 14.87
C ASP A 167 5.67 8.09 14.56
N ALA A 168 6.58 8.24 15.53
CA ALA A 168 7.82 8.99 15.33
C ALA A 168 8.79 8.28 14.36
N VAL A 169 8.77 6.94 14.32
CA VAL A 169 9.58 6.15 13.38
C VAL A 169 9.01 6.28 11.96
N ILE A 170 7.70 6.17 11.79
CA ILE A 170 7.04 6.36 10.49
C ILE A 170 7.33 7.76 9.93
N GLN A 171 7.19 8.81 10.75
CA GLN A 171 7.52 10.20 10.34
C GLN A 171 8.97 10.34 9.87
N ARG A 172 9.91 9.73 10.60
CA ARG A 172 11.33 9.75 10.24
C ARG A 172 11.56 9.04 8.90
N VAL A 173 11.04 7.84 8.73
CA VAL A 173 11.16 7.03 7.51
C VAL A 173 10.61 7.76 6.30
N VAL A 174 9.42 8.34 6.40
CA VAL A 174 8.83 9.17 5.34
C VAL A 174 9.72 10.40 5.02
N GLY A 175 10.37 10.96 6.04
CA GLY A 175 11.32 12.09 5.88
C GLY A 175 12.63 11.72 5.20
N GLU A 176 13.05 10.45 5.22
CA GLU A 176 14.29 9.93 4.62
C GLU A 176 14.12 9.49 3.17
N VAL A 177 12.88 9.36 2.67
CA VAL A 177 12.60 9.00 1.28
C VAL A 177 13.20 10.07 0.35
N PRO A 178 13.89 9.67 -0.74
CA PRO A 178 14.51 10.60 -1.69
C PRO A 178 13.51 11.63 -2.26
N ASP A 179 13.97 12.88 -2.41
CA ASP A 179 13.15 13.95 -2.99
C ASP A 179 12.82 13.74 -4.49
N SER A 180 13.51 12.80 -5.15
CA SER A 180 13.21 12.39 -6.53
C SER A 180 11.89 11.62 -6.64
N LEU A 181 11.39 11.07 -5.53
CA LEU A 181 10.12 10.36 -5.51
C LEU A 181 8.99 11.24 -5.04
N ARG A 182 7.82 11.04 -5.62
CA ARG A 182 6.58 11.64 -5.14
C ARG A 182 5.93 10.70 -4.14
N LEU A 183 5.63 11.24 -2.96
CA LEU A 183 4.89 10.54 -1.93
C LEU A 183 3.49 11.13 -1.81
N HIS A 184 2.49 10.28 -1.88
CA HIS A 184 1.11 10.63 -1.59
C HIS A 184 0.61 9.82 -0.40
N LEU A 185 0.26 10.50 0.71
CA LEU A 185 -0.31 9.87 1.89
C LEU A 185 -1.79 9.60 1.64
N GLU A 186 -2.20 8.32 1.64
CA GLU A 186 -3.59 7.90 1.49
C GLU A 186 -4.28 7.68 2.84
N GLY A 187 -3.57 7.18 3.83
CA GLY A 187 -4.15 6.89 5.14
C GLY A 187 -3.13 6.83 6.26
N ILE A 188 -3.59 7.14 7.47
CA ILE A 188 -2.83 7.00 8.70
C ILE A 188 -3.79 6.69 9.85
N GLY A 189 -3.43 5.78 10.74
CA GLY A 189 -4.28 5.39 11.86
C GLY A 189 -3.63 4.41 12.81
N ASP A 190 -4.43 3.89 13.74
CA ASP A 190 -4.01 2.79 14.60
C ASP A 190 -4.01 1.49 13.81
N TYR A 191 -2.93 0.70 13.92
CA TYR A 191 -2.79 -0.52 13.15
C TYR A 191 -3.55 -1.68 13.79
N HIS A 192 -4.40 -2.33 12.98
CA HIS A 192 -5.18 -3.50 13.35
C HIS A 192 -4.98 -4.59 12.29
N PRO A 193 -4.08 -5.57 12.52
CA PRO A 193 -3.60 -6.49 11.48
C PRO A 193 -4.70 -7.31 10.78
N ASP A 194 -5.83 -7.56 11.45
CA ASP A 194 -6.93 -8.36 10.91
C ASP A 194 -8.00 -7.54 10.17
N SER A 195 -8.06 -6.22 10.40
CA SER A 195 -9.07 -5.36 9.78
C SER A 195 -8.68 -4.90 8.38
N ASP A 196 -7.42 -4.53 8.16
CA ASP A 196 -7.02 -3.87 6.91
C ASP A 196 -7.05 -4.82 5.71
N ARG A 197 -6.68 -6.10 5.87
CA ARG A 197 -6.79 -7.10 4.79
C ARG A 197 -8.25 -7.42 4.40
N LEU A 198 -9.16 -7.42 5.36
CA LEU A 198 -10.58 -7.65 5.11
C LEU A 198 -11.30 -6.39 4.60
N PHE A 199 -10.85 -5.21 5.05
CA PHE A 199 -11.42 -3.94 4.62
C PHE A 199 -10.95 -3.51 3.22
N SER A 200 -9.72 -3.85 2.80
CA SER A 200 -9.19 -3.48 1.47
C SER A 200 -9.98 -4.06 0.29
N VAL A 201 -10.65 -5.20 0.49
CA VAL A 201 -11.51 -5.80 -0.54
C VAL A 201 -12.92 -5.17 -0.59
N LEU A 202 -13.24 -4.27 0.34
CA LEU A 202 -14.56 -3.62 0.43
C LEU A 202 -14.47 -2.20 -0.11
N THR A 203 -15.54 -1.76 -0.80
CA THR A 203 -15.68 -0.35 -1.17
C THR A 203 -15.96 0.49 0.09
N GLU A 204 -15.65 1.80 0.08
CA GLU A 204 -15.94 2.72 1.18
C GLU A 204 -17.38 2.60 1.69
N ARG A 205 -18.34 2.51 0.76
CA ARG A 205 -19.76 2.35 1.12
C ARG A 205 -20.06 1.01 1.78
N GLN A 206 -19.36 -0.06 1.41
CA GLN A 206 -19.49 -1.36 2.05
C GLN A 206 -18.88 -1.33 3.45
N GLN A 207 -17.76 -0.65 3.62
CA GLN A 207 -17.11 -0.46 4.94
C GLN A 207 -18.02 0.34 5.88
N GLU A 208 -18.59 1.44 5.42
CA GLU A 208 -19.53 2.27 6.20
C GLU A 208 -20.75 1.47 6.68
N ILE A 209 -21.38 0.71 5.78
CA ILE A 209 -22.56 -0.09 6.12
C ILE A 209 -22.19 -1.24 7.07
N LEU A 210 -21.04 -1.88 6.86
CA LEU A 210 -20.53 -2.94 7.73
C LEU A 210 -20.24 -2.40 9.14
N ALA A 211 -19.55 -1.27 9.26
CA ALA A 211 -19.24 -0.63 10.53
C ALA A 211 -20.52 -0.29 11.30
N ALA A 212 -21.50 0.34 10.65
CA ALA A 212 -22.77 0.66 11.24
C ALA A 212 -23.56 -0.60 11.69
N ALA A 213 -23.48 -1.71 10.94
CA ALA A 213 -24.12 -2.96 11.29
C ALA A 213 -23.48 -3.60 12.53
N VAL A 214 -22.15 -3.58 12.64
CA VAL A 214 -21.41 -4.08 13.80
C VAL A 214 -21.70 -3.23 15.03
N GLU A 215 -21.62 -1.91 14.91
CA GLU A 215 -21.89 -0.97 16.00
C GLU A 215 -23.33 -1.07 16.52
N ALA A 216 -24.30 -1.19 15.64
CA ALA A 216 -25.71 -1.37 16.01
C ALA A 216 -26.01 -2.74 16.64
N GLY A 217 -25.09 -3.69 16.62
CA GLY A 217 -25.27 -5.03 17.14
C GLY A 217 -26.03 -5.98 16.19
N TYR A 218 -26.03 -5.72 14.88
CA TYR A 218 -26.67 -6.58 13.90
C TYR A 218 -26.10 -8.01 13.89
N TYR A 219 -24.80 -8.17 14.17
CA TYR A 219 -24.09 -9.44 14.23
C TYR A 219 -23.97 -10.04 15.65
N ARG A 220 -24.61 -9.45 16.64
CA ARG A 220 -24.63 -9.99 18.01
C ARG A 220 -25.59 -11.16 18.15
N GLU A 221 -25.34 -12.02 19.14
CA GLU A 221 -26.23 -13.12 19.53
C GLU A 221 -26.68 -12.91 21.00
N PRO A 222 -27.96 -12.60 21.26
CA PRO A 222 -29.05 -12.38 20.28
C PRO A 222 -28.84 -11.07 19.51
N ARG A 223 -29.40 -11.03 18.27
CA ARG A 223 -29.34 -9.84 17.40
C ARG A 223 -30.01 -8.64 18.06
N GLU A 224 -29.32 -7.50 18.10
CA GLU A 224 -29.79 -6.25 18.72
C GLU A 224 -30.33 -5.24 17.70
N ALA A 225 -30.04 -5.39 16.42
CA ALA A 225 -30.48 -4.48 15.35
C ALA A 225 -31.00 -5.21 14.11
N THR A 226 -31.83 -4.54 13.34
CA THR A 226 -32.36 -4.99 12.04
C THR A 226 -31.70 -4.25 10.89
N HIS A 227 -31.94 -4.69 9.62
CA HIS A 227 -31.52 -3.92 8.44
C HIS A 227 -32.15 -2.50 8.40
N GLU A 228 -33.36 -2.33 8.96
CA GLU A 228 -33.98 -1.00 9.07
C GLU A 228 -33.22 -0.07 9.99
N ASP A 229 -32.72 -0.60 11.13
CA ASP A 229 -31.97 0.20 12.10
C ASP A 229 -30.61 0.63 11.52
N VAL A 230 -29.89 -0.29 10.87
CA VAL A 230 -28.66 0.01 10.14
C VAL A 230 -28.93 1.00 9.01
N GLY A 231 -29.98 0.78 8.22
CA GLY A 231 -30.34 1.66 7.11
C GLY A 231 -30.65 3.09 7.56
N ARG A 232 -31.28 3.24 8.72
CA ARG A 232 -31.56 4.55 9.34
C ARG A 232 -30.25 5.26 9.75
N ALA A 233 -29.27 4.52 10.25
CA ALA A 233 -27.97 5.07 10.66
C ALA A 233 -27.17 5.61 9.46
N VAL A 234 -27.18 4.91 8.31
CA VAL A 234 -26.37 5.26 7.13
C VAL A 234 -27.17 5.89 5.99
N GLY A 235 -28.45 6.18 6.20
CA GLY A 235 -29.30 6.91 5.25
C GLY A 235 -29.70 6.11 3.99
N VAL A 236 -29.91 4.78 4.10
CA VAL A 236 -30.35 3.91 2.99
C VAL A 236 -31.51 3.00 3.37
N SER A 237 -32.13 2.36 2.38
CA SER A 237 -33.22 1.41 2.63
C SER A 237 -32.71 0.09 3.24
N ALA A 238 -33.56 -0.61 3.99
CA ALA A 238 -33.25 -1.94 4.53
C ALA A 238 -32.85 -2.95 3.43
N GLY A 239 -33.45 -2.86 2.25
CA GLY A 239 -33.10 -3.68 1.08
C GLY A 239 -31.65 -3.41 0.60
N THR A 240 -31.27 -2.13 0.54
CA THR A 240 -29.91 -1.72 0.18
C THR A 240 -28.89 -2.21 1.21
N VAL A 241 -29.20 -2.11 2.51
CA VAL A 241 -28.33 -2.68 3.57
C VAL A 241 -28.13 -4.18 3.37
N GLY A 242 -29.21 -4.94 3.18
CA GLY A 242 -29.13 -6.39 2.98
C GLY A 242 -28.30 -6.77 1.75
N GLU A 243 -28.43 -6.01 0.65
CA GLU A 243 -27.61 -6.23 -0.56
C GLU A 243 -26.13 -5.98 -0.30
N HIS A 244 -25.77 -4.86 0.36
CA HIS A 244 -24.39 -4.54 0.68
C HIS A 244 -23.78 -5.53 1.65
N LEU A 245 -24.46 -5.87 2.75
CA LEU A 245 -23.94 -6.85 3.73
C LEU A 245 -23.74 -8.22 3.09
N ARG A 246 -24.66 -8.68 2.23
CA ARG A 246 -24.47 -9.93 1.50
C ARG A 246 -23.23 -9.91 0.59
N LYS A 247 -22.96 -8.77 -0.10
CA LYS A 247 -21.75 -8.61 -0.92
C LYS A 247 -20.49 -8.59 -0.06
N VAL A 248 -20.52 -7.93 1.09
CA VAL A 248 -19.44 -7.92 2.08
C VAL A 248 -19.16 -9.33 2.59
N GLU A 249 -20.19 -10.03 3.07
CA GLU A 249 -20.08 -11.42 3.54
C GLU A 249 -19.48 -12.34 2.47
N GLY A 250 -19.95 -12.20 1.21
CA GLY A 250 -19.42 -12.97 0.09
C GLY A 250 -17.93 -12.73 -0.14
N LYS A 251 -17.48 -11.47 -0.12
CA LYS A 251 -16.07 -11.11 -0.30
C LYS A 251 -15.20 -11.62 0.86
N VAL A 252 -15.62 -11.36 2.10
CA VAL A 252 -14.89 -11.74 3.32
C VAL A 252 -14.80 -13.27 3.43
N LEU A 253 -15.89 -13.98 3.28
CA LEU A 253 -15.89 -15.44 3.37
C LEU A 253 -15.08 -16.09 2.24
N SER A 254 -15.13 -15.54 1.02
CA SER A 254 -14.32 -16.03 -0.10
C SER A 254 -12.83 -15.82 0.12
N SER A 255 -12.41 -14.79 0.85
CA SER A 255 -10.99 -14.55 1.18
C SER A 255 -10.47 -15.51 2.26
N LEU A 256 -11.35 -16.05 3.09
CA LEU A 256 -10.99 -17.00 4.16
C LEU A 256 -10.88 -18.47 3.69
N VAL A 257 -11.44 -18.80 2.53
CA VAL A 257 -11.54 -20.20 2.04
C VAL A 257 -10.52 -20.53 0.94
N ARG A 258 -9.60 -19.60 0.65
CA ARG A 258 -8.51 -19.81 -0.32
C ARG A 258 -7.29 -20.44 0.29
#